data_e63a9782953db788d0272e872c38d297
#
_entry.id   e63a9782953db788d0272e872c38d297
#
_cell.length_a   1.000
_cell.length_b   1.000
_cell.length_c   1.000
_cell.angle_alpha   90.00
_cell.angle_beta   90.00
_cell.angle_gamma   90.00
#
_symmetry.space_group_name_H-M   'P 1'
#
loop_
_entity.id
_entity.type
_entity.pdbx_description
1 polymer ?
#
loop_
_entity_poly.entity_id
_entity_poly.type
_entity_poly.pdbx_seq_one_letter_code
_entity_poly.pdbx_strand_id
1 'polypeptide(L)'
;MKSHALGLAALATLLALPAVSHADLAFNVGAFSDYSYRGISQTRLKPALQGGLDYAAGGLYLGAWASTIKWVEDAYGDAQVEVDLYGGYKGVLIKDTLSYDVGVLTYLYPNAKTPIWSAAYKDPNTTEVYGALTYSVATLKVSYALTNLFGNYNFASNQDSKGSYYVDLSATIDVGAGLTLTPHVGYQKVRNIANATYTDYSLALSKDFDGLVPSIAVVGTDADKSFYVPGGAANSTKFLGKSRVIVGLKYNF
;
A
#
# COMPACT_ATOMS: atom_id res chain seq x y z
N MET A 1 24.97 -14.24 -6.82
CA MET A 1 23.58 -14.69 -6.89
C MET A 1 22.73 -13.48 -6.51
N LYS A 2 21.99 -12.90 -7.46
CA LYS A 2 21.16 -11.72 -7.25
C LYS A 2 19.79 -12.19 -6.79
N SER A 3 19.42 -11.94 -5.54
CA SER A 3 18.08 -12.23 -5.01
C SER A 3 17.18 -11.02 -5.26
N HIS A 4 16.27 -11.13 -6.20
CA HIS A 4 15.20 -10.17 -6.40
C HIS A 4 13.91 -10.79 -5.86
N ALA A 5 13.53 -10.47 -4.64
CA ALA A 5 12.25 -10.87 -4.08
C ALA A 5 11.38 -9.64 -3.89
N LEU A 6 10.22 -9.59 -4.55
CA LEU A 6 9.28 -8.49 -4.48
C LEU A 6 7.88 -9.01 -4.21
N GLY A 7 7.36 -8.72 -3.03
CA GLY A 7 6.05 -9.13 -2.56
C GLY A 7 4.89 -8.27 -3.10
N LEU A 8 3.70 -8.82 -3.00
CA LEU A 8 2.41 -8.21 -3.28
C LEU A 8 1.95 -7.34 -2.12
N ALA A 9 2.62 -6.27 -1.86
CA ALA A 9 2.01 -5.15 -1.15
C ALA A 9 2.19 -3.95 -2.06
N ALA A 10 1.15 -3.19 -2.26
CA ALA A 10 1.26 -1.91 -2.93
C ALA A 10 1.98 -0.90 -2.01
N LEU A 11 3.14 -1.25 -1.56
CA LEU A 11 4.24 -0.41 -1.09
C LEU A 11 5.46 -1.33 -1.11
N ALA A 12 6.33 -1.07 -2.06
CA ALA A 12 7.58 -1.78 -2.19
C ALA A 12 8.29 -1.87 -0.83
N THR A 13 8.26 -3.02 -0.19
CA THR A 13 9.37 -3.40 0.66
C THR A 13 10.53 -3.62 -0.29
N LEU A 14 11.22 -2.54 -0.63
CA LEU A 14 12.55 -2.65 -1.21
C LEU A 14 13.40 -3.41 -0.19
N LEU A 15 13.59 -4.68 -0.44
CA LEU A 15 14.49 -5.51 0.35
C LEU A 15 15.87 -4.88 0.37
N ALA A 16 16.56 -4.97 1.49
CA ALA A 16 17.87 -4.45 1.73
C ALA A 16 18.81 -4.73 0.55
N LEU A 17 19.00 -3.73 -0.30
CA LEU A 17 20.13 -3.73 -1.22
C LEU A 17 21.37 -3.41 -0.37
N PRO A 18 22.47 -4.16 -0.51
CA PRO A 18 23.75 -3.72 0.04
C PRO A 18 24.05 -2.33 -0.51
N ALA A 19 24.64 -1.46 0.31
CA ALA A 19 25.08 -0.13 -0.09
C ALA A 19 25.96 -0.25 -1.34
N VAL A 20 25.39 -0.05 -2.52
CA VAL A 20 26.12 0.05 -3.79
C VAL A 20 26.44 1.51 -4.00
N SER A 21 27.66 1.82 -4.35
CA SER A 21 28.14 3.18 -4.60
C SER A 21 27.63 3.77 -5.93
N HIS A 22 26.73 3.11 -6.61
CA HIS A 22 26.14 3.54 -7.88
C HIS A 22 24.66 3.86 -7.70
N ALA A 23 24.19 4.86 -8.42
CA ALA A 23 22.77 5.21 -8.50
C ALA A 23 22.05 4.18 -9.36
N ASP A 24 21.01 3.57 -8.83
CA ASP A 24 20.18 2.61 -9.55
C ASP A 24 18.82 3.22 -9.85
N LEU A 25 18.37 3.08 -11.09
CA LEU A 25 17.04 3.44 -11.54
C LEU A 25 16.29 2.17 -11.96
N ALA A 26 15.14 1.93 -11.38
CA ALA A 26 14.32 0.76 -11.65
C ALA A 26 12.91 1.17 -12.05
N PHE A 27 12.29 0.41 -12.94
CA PHE A 27 10.90 0.60 -13.35
C PHE A 27 10.12 -0.69 -13.16
N ASN A 28 8.81 -0.54 -12.97
CA ASN A 28 7.92 -1.68 -12.95
C ASN A 28 6.56 -1.33 -13.57
N VAL A 29 5.89 -2.36 -14.10
CA VAL A 29 4.51 -2.28 -14.55
C VAL A 29 3.81 -3.58 -14.19
N GLY A 30 2.53 -3.52 -13.84
CA GLY A 30 1.77 -4.72 -13.47
C GLY A 30 0.28 -4.60 -13.72
N ALA A 31 -0.35 -5.77 -13.87
CA ALA A 31 -1.80 -5.92 -13.92
C ALA A 31 -2.23 -6.91 -12.83
N PHE A 32 -3.25 -6.54 -12.08
CA PHE A 32 -3.77 -7.32 -10.96
C PHE A 32 -5.29 -7.45 -11.08
N SER A 33 -5.85 -8.56 -10.61
CA SER A 33 -7.31 -8.76 -10.61
C SER A 33 -8.06 -7.84 -9.65
N ASP A 34 -7.36 -7.22 -8.69
CA ASP A 34 -7.85 -6.20 -7.76
C ASP A 34 -6.67 -5.44 -7.17
N TYR A 35 -6.82 -4.15 -6.93
CA TYR A 35 -5.87 -3.38 -6.12
C TYR A 35 -6.33 -3.42 -4.66
N SER A 36 -5.58 -4.11 -3.82
CA SER A 36 -5.81 -4.18 -2.37
C SER A 36 -4.82 -3.29 -1.64
N TYR A 37 -5.31 -2.28 -0.94
CA TYR A 37 -4.51 -1.44 -0.05
C TYR A 37 -4.92 -1.70 1.39
N ARG A 38 -4.01 -2.15 2.24
CA ARG A 38 -4.29 -2.55 3.63
C ARG A 38 -5.56 -3.41 3.73
N GLY A 39 -5.68 -4.42 2.87
CA GLY A 39 -6.82 -5.34 2.82
C GLY A 39 -8.08 -4.81 2.10
N ILE A 40 -8.23 -3.51 1.91
CA ILE A 40 -9.42 -2.89 1.28
C ILE A 40 -9.21 -2.74 -0.23
N SER A 41 -10.19 -3.19 -1.03
CA SER A 41 -10.16 -3.00 -2.48
C SER A 41 -10.28 -1.54 -2.88
N GLN A 42 -9.36 -1.06 -3.69
CA GLN A 42 -9.34 0.30 -4.24
C GLN A 42 -10.04 0.38 -5.61
N THR A 43 -10.24 -0.77 -6.28
CA THR A 43 -10.80 -0.86 -7.63
C THR A 43 -12.20 -1.47 -7.68
N ARG A 44 -12.90 -1.52 -6.54
CA ARG A 44 -14.24 -2.13 -6.41
C ARG A 44 -14.23 -3.61 -6.83
N LEU A 45 -13.17 -4.35 -6.46
CA LEU A 45 -12.95 -5.77 -6.79
C LEU A 45 -12.86 -6.01 -8.31
N LYS A 46 -12.26 -5.08 -9.03
CA LYS A 46 -12.03 -5.14 -10.49
C LYS A 46 -10.53 -5.01 -10.79
N PRO A 47 -10.11 -5.38 -12.00
CA PRO A 47 -8.70 -5.27 -12.38
C PRO A 47 -8.13 -3.86 -12.23
N ALA A 48 -6.84 -3.82 -11.87
CA ALA A 48 -6.02 -2.62 -11.78
C ALA A 48 -4.80 -2.72 -12.69
N LEU A 49 -4.40 -1.58 -13.25
CA LEU A 49 -3.09 -1.37 -13.85
C LEU A 49 -2.26 -0.51 -12.91
N GLN A 50 -1.01 -0.91 -12.70
CA GLN A 50 -0.09 -0.28 -11.75
C GLN A 50 1.28 -0.13 -12.40
N GLY A 51 2.02 0.88 -11.97
CA GLY A 51 3.40 1.05 -12.43
C GLY A 51 4.16 2.01 -11.53
N GLY A 52 5.48 1.92 -11.54
CA GLY A 52 6.32 2.75 -10.70
C GLY A 52 7.73 2.90 -11.22
N LEU A 53 8.42 3.86 -10.65
CA LEU A 53 9.84 4.09 -10.83
C LEU A 53 10.49 4.35 -9.47
N ASP A 54 11.70 3.85 -9.30
CA ASP A 54 12.50 3.98 -8.10
C ASP A 54 13.91 4.42 -8.45
N TYR A 55 14.43 5.38 -7.71
CA TYR A 55 15.82 5.80 -7.74
C TYR A 55 16.45 5.58 -6.37
N ALA A 56 17.60 4.94 -6.33
CA ALA A 56 18.32 4.68 -5.10
C ALA A 56 19.81 5.04 -5.22
N ALA A 57 20.38 5.68 -4.19
CA ALA A 57 21.78 6.03 -4.11
C ALA A 57 22.25 6.10 -2.65
N GLY A 58 23.24 5.28 -2.26
CA GLY A 58 23.89 5.37 -0.96
C GLY A 58 22.95 5.25 0.25
N GLY A 59 21.87 4.46 0.14
CA GLY A 59 20.85 4.30 1.17
C GLY A 59 19.66 5.27 1.02
N LEU A 60 19.83 6.40 0.36
CA LEU A 60 18.74 7.29 -0.04
C LEU A 60 17.93 6.63 -1.15
N TYR A 61 16.61 6.84 -1.15
CA TYR A 61 15.74 6.48 -2.26
C TYR A 61 14.63 7.50 -2.45
N LEU A 62 14.18 7.60 -3.68
CA LEU A 62 13.01 8.35 -4.11
C LEU A 62 12.21 7.48 -5.08
N GLY A 63 10.90 7.60 -5.07
CA GLY A 63 10.08 6.85 -6.00
C GLY A 63 8.76 7.55 -6.28
N ALA A 64 8.17 7.11 -7.40
CA ALA A 64 6.81 7.43 -7.75
C ALA A 64 6.10 6.15 -8.23
N TRP A 65 4.85 6.00 -7.83
CA TRP A 65 4.02 4.88 -8.23
C TRP A 65 2.62 5.37 -8.57
N ALA A 66 1.91 4.66 -9.43
CA ALA A 66 0.54 4.98 -9.77
C ALA A 66 -0.30 3.72 -9.99
N SER A 67 -1.59 3.84 -9.73
CA SER A 67 -2.60 2.81 -9.97
C SER A 67 -3.92 3.39 -10.43
N THR A 68 -4.62 2.64 -11.26
CA THR A 68 -6.04 2.89 -11.48
C THR A 68 -6.84 2.57 -10.21
N ILE A 69 -7.83 3.40 -9.89
CA ILE A 69 -8.69 3.27 -8.71
C ILE A 69 -10.16 3.50 -9.05
N LYS A 70 -11.04 3.17 -8.10
CA LYS A 70 -12.50 3.44 -8.19
C LYS A 70 -13.10 4.01 -6.91
N TRP A 71 -12.40 3.91 -5.78
CA TRP A 71 -12.96 4.28 -4.49
C TRP A 71 -13.31 5.78 -4.38
N VAL A 72 -12.55 6.65 -5.05
CA VAL A 72 -12.82 8.10 -5.06
C VAL A 72 -14.12 8.41 -5.81
N GLU A 73 -14.33 7.80 -6.99
CA GLU A 73 -15.60 7.92 -7.70
C GLU A 73 -16.76 7.35 -6.88
N ASP A 74 -16.56 6.25 -6.17
CA ASP A 74 -17.55 5.64 -5.30
C ASP A 74 -17.98 6.56 -4.17
N ALA A 75 -17.09 7.44 -3.73
CA ALA A 75 -17.33 8.47 -2.72
C ALA A 75 -17.69 9.86 -3.31
N TYR A 76 -18.19 9.88 -4.55
CA TYR A 76 -18.59 11.10 -5.30
C TYR A 76 -17.44 12.03 -5.71
N GLY A 77 -16.20 11.56 -5.72
CA GLY A 77 -15.06 12.28 -6.29
C GLY A 77 -14.92 12.04 -7.79
N ASP A 78 -13.85 12.55 -8.40
CA ASP A 78 -13.58 12.43 -9.85
C ASP A 78 -12.18 11.88 -10.16
N ALA A 79 -11.46 11.36 -9.16
CA ALA A 79 -10.15 10.72 -9.39
C ALA A 79 -10.30 9.25 -9.77
N GLN A 80 -9.68 8.87 -10.88
CA GLN A 80 -9.59 7.50 -11.37
C GLN A 80 -8.19 6.91 -11.24
N VAL A 81 -7.24 7.71 -10.78
CA VAL A 81 -5.84 7.35 -10.59
C VAL A 81 -5.36 7.83 -9.23
N GLU A 82 -4.61 6.98 -8.55
CA GLU A 82 -3.79 7.29 -7.40
C GLU A 82 -2.35 7.47 -7.86
N VAL A 83 -1.66 8.48 -7.35
CA VAL A 83 -0.23 8.71 -7.57
C VAL A 83 0.44 8.84 -6.22
N ASP A 84 1.42 8.00 -5.97
CA ASP A 84 2.20 7.98 -4.74
C ASP A 84 3.60 8.53 -5.00
N LEU A 85 4.01 9.51 -4.20
CA LEU A 85 5.38 10.02 -4.17
C LEU A 85 6.00 9.67 -2.82
N TYR A 86 7.15 9.04 -2.85
CA TYR A 86 7.82 8.61 -1.62
C TYR A 86 9.33 8.79 -1.68
N GLY A 87 9.91 8.85 -0.50
CA GLY A 87 11.35 8.88 -0.35
C GLY A 87 11.78 8.63 1.09
N GLY A 88 13.01 8.20 1.26
CA GLY A 88 13.51 7.83 2.57
C GLY A 88 14.97 7.44 2.57
N TYR A 89 15.35 6.86 3.68
CA TYR A 89 16.69 6.34 3.91
C TYR A 89 16.65 4.96 4.54
N LYS A 90 17.39 4.03 3.94
CA LYS A 90 17.57 2.66 4.42
C LYS A 90 18.99 2.48 4.92
N GLY A 91 19.15 1.74 6.00
CA GLY A 91 20.46 1.42 6.53
C GLY A 91 20.52 0.07 7.23
N VAL A 92 21.73 -0.41 7.45
CA VAL A 92 22.01 -1.66 8.14
C VAL A 92 22.50 -1.33 9.54
N LEU A 93 21.83 -1.87 10.57
CA LEU A 93 22.24 -1.77 11.98
C LEU A 93 23.15 -2.94 12.37
N ILE A 94 22.77 -4.15 11.96
CA ILE A 94 23.56 -5.37 12.18
C ILE A 94 23.62 -6.10 10.83
N LYS A 95 24.83 -6.26 10.30
CA LYS A 95 25.04 -6.90 9.01
C LYS A 95 24.31 -8.24 8.92
N ASP A 96 23.61 -8.46 7.80
CA ASP A 96 22.84 -9.67 7.46
C ASP A 96 21.72 -10.03 8.46
N THR A 97 21.44 -9.17 9.46
CA THR A 97 20.49 -9.49 10.51
C THR A 97 19.45 -8.41 10.75
N LEU A 98 19.84 -7.13 10.88
CA LEU A 98 18.93 -6.05 11.25
C LEU A 98 19.16 -4.83 10.37
N SER A 99 18.11 -4.40 9.71
CA SER A 99 18.10 -3.16 8.91
C SER A 99 16.91 -2.27 9.30
N TYR A 100 17.00 -1.00 8.91
CA TYR A 100 15.93 -0.03 9.12
C TYR A 100 15.60 0.71 7.82
N ASP A 101 14.40 1.26 7.80
CA ASP A 101 13.89 2.14 6.74
C ASP A 101 13.06 3.24 7.38
N VAL A 102 13.35 4.51 7.06
CA VAL A 102 12.57 5.66 7.50
C VAL A 102 12.27 6.54 6.30
N GLY A 103 11.03 7.03 6.20
CA GLY A 103 10.67 7.80 5.02
C GLY A 103 9.33 8.51 5.16
N VAL A 104 8.96 9.14 4.04
CA VAL A 104 7.70 9.83 3.84
C VAL A 104 7.03 9.31 2.58
N LEU A 105 5.72 9.24 2.61
CA LEU A 105 4.88 8.84 1.49
C LEU A 105 3.70 9.80 1.40
N THR A 106 3.44 10.30 0.20
CA THR A 106 2.26 11.12 -0.09
C THR A 106 1.43 10.46 -1.18
N TYR A 107 0.19 10.18 -0.85
CA TYR A 107 -0.84 9.71 -1.77
C TYR A 107 -1.54 10.91 -2.37
N LEU A 108 -1.61 10.97 -3.68
CA LEU A 108 -2.23 12.05 -4.44
C LEU A 108 -3.38 11.51 -5.29
N TYR A 109 -4.50 12.22 -5.27
CA TYR A 109 -5.70 11.89 -6.03
C TYR A 109 -6.08 13.08 -6.93
N PRO A 110 -5.49 13.18 -8.14
CA PRO A 110 -5.74 14.29 -9.05
C PRO A 110 -7.24 14.43 -9.35
N ASN A 111 -7.74 15.65 -9.26
CA ASN A 111 -9.14 16.02 -9.53
C ASN A 111 -10.18 15.32 -8.62
N ALA A 112 -9.79 14.77 -7.46
CA ALA A 112 -10.71 14.05 -6.58
C ALA A 112 -11.89 14.90 -6.08
N LYS A 113 -11.68 16.22 -5.89
CA LYS A 113 -12.64 17.10 -5.20
C LYS A 113 -13.73 17.58 -6.15
N THR A 114 -14.94 17.11 -5.92
CA THR A 114 -16.20 17.65 -6.48
C THR A 114 -16.94 18.44 -5.39
N PRO A 115 -17.99 19.23 -5.72
CA PRO A 115 -18.85 19.84 -4.71
C PRO A 115 -19.49 18.83 -3.75
N ILE A 116 -19.89 17.64 -4.25
CA ILE A 116 -20.49 16.57 -3.44
C ILE A 116 -19.43 15.93 -2.53
N TRP A 117 -18.24 15.64 -3.05
CA TRP A 117 -17.10 15.17 -2.25
C TRP A 117 -16.82 16.14 -1.09
N SER A 118 -16.68 17.42 -1.39
CA SER A 118 -16.33 18.45 -0.41
C SER A 118 -17.38 18.67 0.67
N ALA A 119 -18.62 18.21 0.49
CA ALA A 119 -19.65 18.22 1.52
C ALA A 119 -19.52 17.05 2.53
N ALA A 120 -18.86 15.93 2.14
CA ALA A 120 -18.76 14.73 2.95
C ALA A 120 -17.33 14.42 3.41
N TYR A 121 -16.32 14.92 2.71
CA TYR A 121 -14.90 14.62 2.95
C TYR A 121 -14.05 15.88 2.88
N LYS A 122 -12.87 15.82 3.46
CA LYS A 122 -11.79 16.80 3.26
C LYS A 122 -10.91 16.40 2.07
N ASP A 123 -9.76 17.05 1.92
CA ASP A 123 -8.79 16.68 0.88
C ASP A 123 -8.38 15.20 1.04
N PRO A 124 -8.56 14.34 0.02
CA PRO A 124 -8.17 12.94 0.10
C PRO A 124 -6.66 12.73 0.07
N ASN A 125 -5.89 13.71 -0.41
CA ASN A 125 -4.44 13.61 -0.42
C ASN A 125 -3.92 13.38 1.00
N THR A 126 -3.09 12.35 1.14
CA THR A 126 -2.62 11.88 2.43
C THR A 126 -1.11 11.84 2.47
N THR A 127 -0.51 12.39 3.50
CA THR A 127 0.93 12.28 3.75
C THR A 127 1.14 11.49 5.04
N GLU A 128 1.98 10.46 4.95
CA GLU A 128 2.41 9.65 6.08
C GLU A 128 3.94 9.70 6.23
N VAL A 129 4.42 9.71 7.47
CA VAL A 129 5.78 9.33 7.79
C VAL A 129 5.80 7.89 8.26
N TYR A 130 6.87 7.17 7.99
CA TYR A 130 6.98 5.79 8.43
C TYR A 130 8.38 5.42 8.90
N GLY A 131 8.42 4.38 9.72
CA GLY A 131 9.63 3.70 10.14
C GLY A 131 9.42 2.20 10.11
N ALA A 132 10.45 1.46 9.69
CA ALA A 132 10.44 0.02 9.69
C ALA A 132 11.76 -0.55 10.22
N LEU A 133 11.65 -1.73 10.82
CA LEU A 133 12.77 -2.57 11.22
C LEU A 133 12.59 -3.95 10.59
N THR A 134 13.63 -4.42 9.91
CA THR A 134 13.66 -5.78 9.35
C THR A 134 14.68 -6.61 10.09
N TYR A 135 14.21 -7.67 10.75
CA TYR A 135 15.03 -8.67 11.40
C TYR A 135 14.96 -9.98 10.61
N SER A 136 16.07 -10.37 10.00
CA SER A 136 16.13 -11.53 9.10
C SER A 136 15.09 -11.44 7.98
N VAL A 137 14.02 -12.23 8.06
CA VAL A 137 12.94 -12.28 7.07
C VAL A 137 11.71 -11.46 7.47
N ALA A 138 11.62 -11.02 8.72
CA ALA A 138 10.45 -10.35 9.28
C ALA A 138 10.63 -8.83 9.33
N THR A 139 9.61 -8.09 8.93
CA THR A 139 9.58 -6.63 8.95
C THR A 139 8.40 -6.13 9.79
N LEU A 140 8.70 -5.24 10.73
CA LEU A 140 7.70 -4.44 11.44
C LEU A 140 7.78 -3.00 10.91
N LYS A 141 6.67 -2.48 10.39
CA LYS A 141 6.55 -1.11 9.88
C LYS A 141 5.41 -0.37 10.59
N VAL A 142 5.65 0.90 10.91
CA VAL A 142 4.63 1.79 11.44
C VAL A 142 4.55 3.02 10.54
N SER A 143 3.34 3.33 10.06
CA SER A 143 3.02 4.54 9.28
C SER A 143 2.11 5.44 10.10
N TYR A 144 2.36 6.75 10.06
CA TYR A 144 1.61 7.77 10.83
C TYR A 144 1.17 8.91 9.92
N ALA A 145 -0.13 9.17 9.87
CA ALA A 145 -0.72 10.18 9.00
C ALA A 145 -0.51 11.60 9.55
N LEU A 146 0.14 12.44 8.76
CA LEU A 146 0.36 13.86 9.05
C LEU A 146 -0.80 14.74 8.60
N THR A 147 -1.68 14.23 7.74
CA THR A 147 -2.89 14.87 7.23
C THR A 147 -4.12 14.05 7.60
N ASN A 148 -5.30 14.46 7.16
CA ASN A 148 -6.48 13.59 7.23
C ASN A 148 -6.24 12.32 6.40
N LEU A 149 -6.50 11.15 6.99
CA LEU A 149 -6.34 9.89 6.29
C LEU A 149 -7.42 9.75 5.22
N PHE A 150 -7.03 9.87 3.94
CA PHE A 150 -7.92 9.74 2.76
C PHE A 150 -9.18 10.64 2.83
N GLY A 151 -9.00 11.87 3.29
CA GLY A 151 -10.07 12.84 3.39
C GLY A 151 -11.09 12.59 4.50
N ASN A 152 -10.92 11.54 5.30
CA ASN A 152 -11.83 11.23 6.40
C ASN A 152 -11.86 12.35 7.44
N TYR A 153 -13.07 12.84 7.76
CA TYR A 153 -13.29 13.92 8.71
C TYR A 153 -14.64 13.73 9.41
N ASN A 154 -14.67 13.89 10.71
CA ASN A 154 -15.90 13.82 11.47
C ASN A 154 -16.53 15.22 11.56
N PHE A 155 -17.46 15.51 10.66
CA PHE A 155 -18.15 16.80 10.61
C PHE A 155 -19.07 17.04 11.82
N ALA A 156 -19.64 15.98 12.40
CA ALA A 156 -20.53 16.11 13.56
C ALA A 156 -19.79 16.57 14.82
N SER A 157 -18.57 16.13 15.04
CA SER A 157 -17.73 16.52 16.17
C SER A 157 -16.63 17.53 15.80
N ASN A 158 -16.56 17.95 14.53
CA ASN A 158 -15.54 18.84 13.99
C ASN A 158 -14.11 18.34 14.27
N GLN A 159 -13.86 17.04 14.03
CA GLN A 159 -12.59 16.39 14.31
C GLN A 159 -11.96 15.79 13.06
N ASP A 160 -10.66 16.00 12.91
CA ASP A 160 -9.86 15.42 11.84
C ASP A 160 -9.43 13.98 12.15
N SER A 161 -9.00 13.26 11.10
CA SER A 161 -8.40 11.92 11.22
C SER A 161 -6.87 11.94 11.20
N LYS A 162 -6.26 13.13 11.25
CA LYS A 162 -4.80 13.29 11.43
C LYS A 162 -4.32 12.53 12.65
N GLY A 163 -3.15 11.89 12.53
CA GLY A 163 -2.61 11.00 13.57
C GLY A 163 -3.25 9.60 13.54
N SER A 164 -3.99 9.24 12.51
CA SER A 164 -4.26 7.84 12.18
C SER A 164 -2.94 7.11 11.93
N TYR A 165 -2.89 5.82 12.24
CA TYR A 165 -1.67 5.05 12.07
C TYR A 165 -1.97 3.64 11.58
N TYR A 166 -0.96 3.04 10.94
CA TYR A 166 -0.98 1.66 10.50
C TYR A 166 0.26 0.94 11.02
N VAL A 167 0.04 -0.21 11.63
CA VAL A 167 1.10 -1.13 12.08
C VAL A 167 1.05 -2.36 11.19
N ASP A 168 2.16 -2.68 10.57
CA ASP A 168 2.33 -3.80 9.65
C ASP A 168 3.39 -4.76 10.16
N LEU A 169 3.07 -6.04 10.18
CA LEU A 169 4.02 -7.12 10.39
C LEU A 169 3.96 -8.06 9.20
N SER A 170 5.06 -8.20 8.50
CA SER A 170 5.19 -9.06 7.33
C SER A 170 6.48 -9.87 7.36
N ALA A 171 6.56 -10.92 6.53
CA ALA A 171 7.79 -11.65 6.30
C ALA A 171 7.97 -11.99 4.83
N THR A 172 9.22 -12.11 4.39
CA THR A 172 9.59 -12.54 3.04
C THR A 172 10.40 -13.83 3.15
N ILE A 173 9.78 -14.94 2.78
CA ILE A 173 10.31 -16.28 3.04
C ILE A 173 10.58 -16.96 1.70
N ASP A 174 11.85 -17.34 1.45
CA ASP A 174 12.18 -18.26 0.36
C ASP A 174 11.73 -19.67 0.73
N VAL A 175 10.78 -20.21 -0.01
CA VAL A 175 10.25 -21.57 0.20
C VAL A 175 10.83 -22.58 -0.80
N GLY A 176 11.88 -22.20 -1.50
CA GLY A 176 12.57 -23.03 -2.49
C GLY A 176 11.99 -22.92 -3.89
N ALA A 177 12.69 -23.51 -4.86
CA ALA A 177 12.33 -23.47 -6.29
C ALA A 177 12.12 -22.05 -6.86
N GLY A 178 12.71 -21.02 -6.24
CA GLY A 178 12.53 -19.61 -6.60
C GLY A 178 11.17 -19.04 -6.22
N LEU A 179 10.42 -19.72 -5.36
CA LEU A 179 9.14 -19.26 -4.82
C LEU A 179 9.36 -18.43 -3.56
N THR A 180 8.66 -17.32 -3.46
CA THR A 180 8.63 -16.44 -2.28
C THR A 180 7.25 -16.45 -1.66
N LEU A 181 7.17 -16.77 -0.36
CA LEU A 181 5.97 -16.71 0.45
C LEU A 181 6.01 -15.44 1.30
N THR A 182 4.91 -14.66 1.25
CA THR A 182 4.80 -13.40 2.00
C THR A 182 3.53 -13.39 2.85
N PRO A 183 3.60 -13.84 4.12
CA PRO A 183 2.55 -13.61 5.11
C PRO A 183 2.57 -12.16 5.59
N HIS A 184 1.40 -11.62 5.93
CA HIS A 184 1.22 -10.28 6.42
C HIS A 184 0.02 -10.19 7.37
N VAL A 185 0.13 -9.35 8.38
CA VAL A 185 -0.96 -8.87 9.23
C VAL A 185 -0.76 -7.40 9.53
N GLY A 186 -1.83 -6.60 9.45
CA GLY A 186 -1.78 -5.18 9.70
C GLY A 186 -2.95 -4.70 10.56
N TYR A 187 -2.75 -3.57 11.24
CA TYR A 187 -3.76 -2.90 12.03
C TYR A 187 -3.85 -1.42 11.66
N GLN A 188 -4.99 -1.02 11.09
CA GLN A 188 -5.29 0.37 10.74
C GLN A 188 -6.12 1.02 11.84
N LYS A 189 -5.57 2.02 12.53
CA LYS A 189 -6.33 2.92 13.38
C LYS A 189 -6.74 4.15 12.60
N VAL A 190 -8.03 4.41 12.46
CA VAL A 190 -8.56 5.67 11.91
C VAL A 190 -9.11 6.51 13.07
N ARG A 191 -8.46 7.64 13.35
CA ARG A 191 -8.84 8.51 14.47
C ARG A 191 -10.16 9.23 14.19
N ASN A 192 -10.98 9.35 15.24
CA ASN A 192 -12.22 10.15 15.26
C ASN A 192 -13.30 9.71 14.24
N ILE A 193 -13.09 8.59 13.53
CA ILE A 193 -14.04 8.04 12.57
C ILE A 193 -14.56 6.70 13.09
N ALA A 194 -15.85 6.63 13.34
CA ALA A 194 -16.50 5.41 13.81
C ALA A 194 -16.44 4.33 12.72
N ASN A 195 -16.28 3.07 13.14
CA ASN A 195 -16.33 1.88 12.29
C ASN A 195 -15.24 1.81 11.19
N ALA A 196 -14.24 2.72 11.23
CA ALA A 196 -13.19 2.78 10.21
C ALA A 196 -11.89 2.07 10.61
N THR A 197 -11.75 1.67 11.88
CA THR A 197 -10.57 0.95 12.41
C THR A 197 -10.73 -0.54 12.16
N TYR A 198 -9.67 -1.23 11.70
CA TYR A 198 -9.72 -2.65 11.37
C TYR A 198 -8.34 -3.30 11.36
N THR A 199 -8.34 -4.62 11.31
CA THR A 199 -7.18 -5.49 11.06
C THR A 199 -7.30 -6.09 9.67
N ASP A 200 -6.19 -6.20 8.96
CA ASP A 200 -6.12 -6.91 7.69
C ASP A 200 -5.04 -7.99 7.72
N TYR A 201 -5.16 -8.94 6.80
CA TYR A 201 -4.22 -10.03 6.66
C TYR A 201 -4.09 -10.47 5.21
N SER A 202 -2.93 -11.00 4.85
CA SER A 202 -2.72 -11.64 3.56
C SER A 202 -1.69 -12.74 3.62
N LEU A 203 -1.77 -13.64 2.65
CA LEU A 203 -0.75 -14.63 2.34
C LEU A 203 -0.55 -14.64 0.83
N ALA A 204 0.64 -14.24 0.39
CA ALA A 204 0.98 -14.18 -1.02
C ALA A 204 2.07 -15.20 -1.38
N LEU A 205 1.99 -15.73 -2.60
CA LEU A 205 3.02 -16.56 -3.22
C LEU A 205 3.38 -15.93 -4.57
N SER A 206 4.67 -15.79 -4.85
CA SER A 206 5.18 -15.24 -6.10
C SER A 206 6.43 -15.97 -6.56
N LYS A 207 6.78 -15.81 -7.85
CA LYS A 207 8.04 -16.29 -8.42
C LYS A 207 8.55 -15.28 -9.41
N ASP A 208 9.86 -14.99 -9.36
CA ASP A 208 10.51 -14.15 -10.34
C ASP A 208 11.10 -15.02 -11.47
N PHE A 209 10.67 -14.72 -12.70
CA PHE A 209 11.17 -15.30 -13.94
C PHE A 209 11.94 -14.23 -14.74
N ASP A 210 13.06 -13.80 -14.19
CA ASP A 210 13.94 -12.79 -14.81
C ASP A 210 13.20 -11.47 -15.09
N GLY A 211 12.59 -10.92 -14.04
CA GLY A 211 11.80 -9.69 -14.05
C GLY A 211 10.30 -9.91 -14.23
N LEU A 212 9.85 -11.02 -14.82
CA LEU A 212 8.43 -11.36 -14.91
C LEU A 212 7.98 -12.07 -13.62
N VAL A 213 7.09 -11.43 -12.85
CA VAL A 213 6.67 -11.90 -11.51
C VAL A 213 5.18 -12.18 -11.47
N PRO A 214 4.73 -13.39 -11.82
CA PRO A 214 3.38 -13.85 -11.48
C PRO A 214 3.23 -14.02 -9.99
N SER A 215 1.99 -13.80 -9.50
CA SER A 215 1.68 -13.87 -8.10
C SER A 215 0.22 -14.24 -7.84
N ILE A 216 -0.02 -14.85 -6.69
CA ILE A 216 -1.34 -15.14 -6.14
C ILE A 216 -1.36 -14.79 -4.66
N ALA A 217 -2.41 -14.15 -4.18
CA ALA A 217 -2.59 -13.84 -2.77
C ALA A 217 -4.02 -14.12 -2.30
N VAL A 218 -4.15 -14.55 -1.06
CA VAL A 218 -5.40 -14.49 -0.31
C VAL A 218 -5.30 -13.27 0.60
N VAL A 219 -6.30 -12.40 0.56
CA VAL A 219 -6.36 -11.20 1.40
C VAL A 219 -7.71 -11.10 2.09
N GLY A 220 -7.78 -10.46 3.26
CA GLY A 220 -9.03 -10.24 3.97
C GLY A 220 -8.89 -9.25 5.12
N THR A 221 -10.03 -8.88 5.71
CA THR A 221 -10.09 -7.94 6.85
C THR A 221 -11.23 -8.29 7.79
N ASP A 222 -11.18 -7.73 9.01
CA ASP A 222 -12.31 -7.63 9.94
C ASP A 222 -13.04 -6.27 9.86
N ALA A 223 -12.80 -5.50 8.80
CA ALA A 223 -13.36 -4.16 8.59
C ALA A 223 -14.90 -4.14 8.64
N ASP A 224 -15.45 -3.08 9.20
CA ASP A 224 -16.90 -2.93 9.37
C ASP A 224 -17.58 -2.62 8.01
N LYS A 225 -18.58 -3.42 7.67
CA LYS A 225 -19.36 -3.28 6.43
C LYS A 225 -20.10 -1.95 6.36
N SER A 226 -20.48 -1.36 7.51
CA SER A 226 -21.17 -0.07 7.52
C SER A 226 -20.31 1.08 7.01
N PHE A 227 -18.97 0.91 7.06
CA PHE A 227 -18.02 1.91 6.56
C PHE A 227 -17.42 1.52 5.20
N TYR A 228 -17.11 0.24 4.98
CA TYR A 228 -16.37 -0.23 3.81
C TYR A 228 -17.23 -0.88 2.71
N VAL A 229 -18.54 -0.67 2.72
CA VAL A 229 -19.42 -0.90 1.56
C VAL A 229 -19.64 0.46 0.88
N PRO A 230 -19.24 0.63 -0.40
CA PRO A 230 -19.42 1.89 -1.09
C PRO A 230 -20.91 2.22 -1.23
N GLY A 231 -21.29 3.33 -0.62
CA GLY A 231 -22.65 3.91 -0.78
C GLY A 231 -22.71 4.86 -1.97
N GLY A 232 -23.73 5.67 -1.99
CA GLY A 232 -23.84 6.84 -2.85
C GLY A 232 -23.74 6.55 -4.35
N ALA A 233 -22.77 7.16 -5.02
CA ALA A 233 -22.59 7.07 -6.46
C ALA A 233 -22.34 5.64 -6.96
N ALA A 234 -21.72 4.79 -6.14
CA ALA A 234 -21.46 3.39 -6.50
C ALA A 234 -22.73 2.54 -6.54
N ASN A 235 -23.75 2.91 -5.78
CA ASN A 235 -24.95 2.10 -5.53
C ASN A 235 -24.62 0.60 -5.37
N SER A 236 -23.57 0.32 -4.60
CA SER A 236 -22.93 -0.99 -4.49
C SER A 236 -23.24 -1.61 -3.13
N THR A 237 -23.53 -2.90 -3.12
CA THR A 237 -23.64 -3.72 -1.93
C THR A 237 -22.36 -4.53 -1.66
N LYS A 238 -21.30 -4.31 -2.44
CA LYS A 238 -20.04 -5.07 -2.34
C LYS A 238 -19.21 -4.59 -1.16
N PHE A 239 -18.96 -5.46 -0.22
CA PHE A 239 -18.01 -5.19 0.87
C PHE A 239 -16.58 -5.25 0.33
N LEU A 240 -15.84 -4.12 0.42
CA LEU A 240 -14.50 -3.98 -0.15
C LEU A 240 -13.41 -4.67 0.67
N GLY A 241 -13.68 -4.96 1.95
CA GLY A 241 -12.77 -5.67 2.87
C GLY A 241 -12.97 -7.19 2.92
N LYS A 242 -13.83 -7.78 2.05
CA LYS A 242 -14.08 -9.22 2.07
C LYS A 242 -12.84 -10.03 1.73
N SER A 243 -12.76 -11.25 2.29
CA SER A 243 -11.72 -12.20 1.92
C SER A 243 -11.85 -12.59 0.45
N ARG A 244 -10.73 -12.58 -0.27
CA ARG A 244 -10.67 -12.84 -1.71
C ARG A 244 -9.29 -13.29 -2.17
N VAL A 245 -9.25 -13.89 -3.35
CA VAL A 245 -8.01 -14.20 -4.06
C VAL A 245 -7.70 -13.08 -5.04
N ILE A 246 -6.45 -12.66 -5.08
CA ILE A 246 -5.91 -11.71 -6.05
C ILE A 246 -4.83 -12.43 -6.85
N VAL A 247 -4.91 -12.34 -8.16
CA VAL A 247 -3.85 -12.77 -9.08
C VAL A 247 -3.23 -11.56 -9.73
N GLY A 248 -1.93 -11.59 -9.94
CA GLY A 248 -1.17 -10.49 -10.50
C GLY A 248 -0.04 -10.95 -11.39
N LEU A 249 0.32 -10.08 -12.31
CA LEU A 249 1.50 -10.21 -13.14
C LEU A 249 2.22 -8.86 -13.16
N LYS A 250 3.47 -8.84 -12.71
CA LYS A 250 4.33 -7.65 -12.70
C LYS A 250 5.57 -7.91 -13.54
N TYR A 251 6.07 -6.88 -14.20
CA TYR A 251 7.37 -6.89 -14.88
C TYR A 251 8.26 -5.78 -14.33
N ASN A 252 9.48 -6.15 -13.95
CA ASN A 252 10.52 -5.24 -13.48
C ASN A 252 11.57 -5.07 -14.58
N PHE A 253 11.98 -3.80 -14.85
CA PHE A 253 12.98 -3.44 -15.85
C PHE A 253 14.31 -3.11 -15.19
#